data_1508486a123e27c9bd70e6124ea3c681
#
_entry.id   1508486a123e27c9bd70e6124ea3c681
#
_cell.length_a   1.000
_cell.length_b   1.000
_cell.length_c   1.000
_cell.angle_alpha   90.00
_cell.angle_beta   90.00
_cell.angle_gamma   90.00
#
_symmetry.space_group_name_H-M   'P 1'
#
loop_
_entity.id
_entity.type
_entity.pdbx_description
1 polymer ?
#
loop_
_entity_poly.entity_id
_entity_poly.type
_entity_poly.pdbx_seq_one_letter_code
_entity_poly.pdbx_strand_id
1 'polypeptide(L)'
;MSTQMISSICIALVGALLVILSILFFIKEKRLKKNCTSMVKGNVIKYKYRGSNNARSISPVVEYTVDGKKYNAYRHYKKIVSKNKYVLNNDESDSFYIQDDTFYINTIGVYHNYRLLAEEKWPLGTELPVFYNSKNPKQGFVEKVV
;
A
#
# COMPACT_ATOMS: atom_id res chain seq x y z
N MET A 1 46.04 5.16 11.30
CA MET A 1 44.96 5.06 10.31
C MET A 1 44.49 6.46 9.98
N SER A 2 44.53 6.86 8.68
CA SER A 2 44.12 8.23 8.32
C SER A 2 42.60 8.42 8.45
N THR A 3 42.16 9.61 8.78
CA THR A 3 40.72 9.96 8.93
C THR A 3 39.91 9.62 7.67
N GLN A 4 40.56 9.70 6.49
CA GLN A 4 39.98 9.32 5.19
C GLN A 4 39.68 7.81 5.10
N MET A 5 40.54 6.96 5.62
CA MET A 5 40.29 5.50 5.61
C MET A 5 39.10 5.14 6.52
N ILE A 6 38.98 5.78 7.66
CA ILE A 6 37.87 5.55 8.61
C ILE A 6 36.54 5.95 7.97
N SER A 7 36.50 7.12 7.31
CA SER A 7 35.26 7.60 6.64
C SER A 7 34.83 6.69 5.49
N SER A 8 35.78 6.19 4.69
CA SER A 8 35.50 5.26 3.58
C SER A 8 34.93 3.92 4.09
N ILE A 9 35.47 3.39 5.19
CA ILE A 9 34.97 2.16 5.80
C ILE A 9 33.54 2.36 6.35
N CYS A 10 33.28 3.48 7.01
CA CYS A 10 31.93 3.80 7.52
C CYS A 10 30.90 3.89 6.41
N ILE A 11 31.21 4.56 5.29
CA ILE A 11 30.32 4.68 4.13
C ILE A 11 30.05 3.29 3.53
N ALA A 12 31.06 2.44 3.37
CA ALA A 12 30.90 1.09 2.85
C ALA A 12 30.00 0.22 3.76
N LEU A 13 30.15 0.30 5.08
CA LEU A 13 29.33 -0.42 6.04
C LEU A 13 27.87 0.03 5.99
N VAL A 14 27.61 1.33 5.92
CA VAL A 14 26.25 1.87 5.78
C VAL A 14 25.61 1.41 4.47
N GLY A 15 26.34 1.46 3.36
CA GLY A 15 25.87 0.96 2.07
C GLY A 15 25.51 -0.53 2.11
N ALA A 16 26.37 -1.37 2.69
CA ALA A 16 26.09 -2.78 2.85
C ALA A 16 24.85 -3.05 3.72
N LEU A 17 24.69 -2.31 4.81
CA LEU A 17 23.51 -2.42 5.67
C LEU A 17 22.22 -2.09 4.91
N LEU A 18 22.19 -1.02 4.11
CA LEU A 18 21.03 -0.65 3.31
C LEU A 18 20.66 -1.71 2.28
N VAL A 19 21.65 -2.32 1.63
CA VAL A 19 21.42 -3.43 0.67
C VAL A 19 20.81 -4.64 1.39
N ILE A 20 21.33 -5.03 2.55
CA ILE A 20 20.78 -6.14 3.34
C ILE A 20 19.34 -5.86 3.77
N LEU A 21 19.04 -4.66 4.25
CA LEU A 21 17.68 -4.27 4.65
C LEU A 21 16.71 -4.31 3.44
N SER A 22 17.14 -3.87 2.26
CA SER A 22 16.35 -3.94 1.04
C SER A 22 16.03 -5.39 0.65
N ILE A 23 17.02 -6.27 0.69
CA ILE A 23 16.83 -7.71 0.39
C ILE A 23 15.86 -8.35 1.38
N LEU A 24 15.99 -8.08 2.68
CA LEU A 24 15.10 -8.59 3.71
C LEU A 24 13.66 -8.11 3.51
N PHE A 25 13.48 -6.86 3.09
CA PHE A 25 12.17 -6.31 2.79
C PHE A 25 11.50 -7.03 1.60
N PHE A 26 12.22 -7.24 0.49
CA PHE A 26 11.73 -7.99 -0.67
C PHE A 26 11.37 -9.45 -0.35
N ILE A 27 12.19 -10.11 0.46
CA ILE A 27 11.92 -11.49 0.91
C ILE A 27 10.66 -11.53 1.76
N LYS A 28 10.46 -10.55 2.64
CA LYS A 28 9.26 -10.47 3.49
C LYS A 28 7.98 -10.32 2.68
N GLU A 29 7.95 -9.47 1.66
CA GLU A 29 6.79 -9.29 0.78
C GLU A 29 6.47 -10.56 -0.02
N LYS A 30 7.49 -11.21 -0.61
CA LYS A 30 7.28 -12.47 -1.33
C LYS A 30 6.76 -13.57 -0.41
N ARG A 31 7.27 -13.67 0.82
CA ARG A 31 6.81 -14.64 1.82
C ARG A 31 5.38 -14.36 2.27
N LEU A 32 4.99 -13.09 2.41
CA LEU A 32 3.62 -12.72 2.76
C LEU A 32 2.64 -13.29 1.73
N LYS A 33 2.83 -13.02 0.43
CA LYS A 33 1.96 -13.53 -0.63
C LYS A 33 1.96 -15.06 -0.71
N LYS A 34 3.11 -15.71 -0.50
CA LYS A 34 3.23 -17.18 -0.54
C LYS A 34 2.54 -17.87 0.63
N ASN A 35 2.55 -17.26 1.81
CA ASN A 35 2.02 -17.86 3.03
C ASN A 35 0.53 -17.56 3.26
N CYS A 36 -0.01 -16.53 2.60
CA CYS A 36 -1.42 -16.16 2.72
C CYS A 36 -2.25 -16.91 1.66
N THR A 37 -2.54 -18.15 1.92
CA THR A 37 -3.30 -19.05 1.02
C THR A 37 -4.77 -19.21 1.41
N SER A 38 -5.13 -18.89 2.64
CA SER A 38 -6.51 -18.94 3.12
C SER A 38 -7.22 -17.63 2.79
N MET A 39 -8.50 -17.73 2.41
CA MET A 39 -9.32 -16.58 2.04
C MET A 39 -10.52 -16.46 2.98
N VAL A 40 -10.87 -15.23 3.32
CA VAL A 40 -12.06 -14.87 4.09
C VAL A 40 -12.63 -13.57 3.54
N LYS A 41 -13.93 -13.35 3.67
CA LYS A 41 -14.54 -12.06 3.40
C LYS A 41 -14.43 -11.17 4.63
N GLY A 42 -14.12 -9.91 4.45
CA GLY A 42 -14.09 -8.91 5.50
C GLY A 42 -14.71 -7.60 5.03
N ASN A 43 -15.04 -6.71 5.96
CA ASN A 43 -15.73 -5.47 5.69
C ASN A 43 -14.79 -4.27 5.72
N VAL A 44 -14.94 -3.35 4.76
CA VAL A 44 -14.20 -2.08 4.74
C VAL A 44 -14.64 -1.23 5.94
N ILE A 45 -13.68 -0.92 6.83
CA ILE A 45 -13.95 -0.12 8.04
C ILE A 45 -13.35 1.29 7.99
N LYS A 46 -12.30 1.50 7.21
CA LYS A 46 -11.61 2.78 7.04
C LYS A 46 -10.67 2.75 5.84
N TYR A 47 -10.03 3.88 5.57
CA TYR A 47 -9.05 4.02 4.49
C TYR A 47 -7.67 4.37 5.06
N LYS A 48 -6.64 3.86 4.39
CA LYS A 48 -5.24 4.17 4.69
C LYS A 48 -4.65 4.92 3.51
N TYR A 49 -4.06 6.06 3.82
CA TYR A 49 -3.38 6.91 2.84
C TYR A 49 -1.86 6.78 3.01
N ARG A 50 -1.13 6.65 1.92
CA ARG A 50 0.32 6.50 1.96
C ARG A 50 0.95 7.31 0.83
N GLY A 51 2.00 8.08 1.13
CA GLY A 51 2.71 8.94 0.19
C GLY A 51 2.68 10.41 0.59
N SER A 52 3.23 11.27 -0.26
CA SER A 52 3.25 12.73 -0.09
C SER A 52 1.98 13.40 -0.65
N ASN A 53 1.83 14.71 -0.43
CA ASN A 53 0.60 15.45 -0.78
C ASN A 53 0.12 15.27 -2.23
N ASN A 54 1.03 15.12 -3.20
CA ASN A 54 0.68 15.02 -4.63
C ASN A 54 0.76 13.59 -5.17
N ALA A 55 1.10 12.60 -4.34
CA ALA A 55 1.26 11.21 -4.74
C ALA A 55 0.82 10.27 -3.63
N ARG A 56 -0.45 10.36 -3.21
CA ARG A 56 -1.01 9.49 -2.18
C ARG A 56 -1.69 8.28 -2.81
N SER A 57 -1.33 7.10 -2.35
CA SER A 57 -2.14 5.91 -2.60
C SER A 57 -3.23 5.78 -1.54
N ILE A 58 -4.35 5.22 -1.96
CA ILE A 58 -5.52 4.95 -1.13
C ILE A 58 -5.67 3.43 -1.04
N SER A 59 -5.79 2.91 0.17
CA SER A 59 -6.05 1.48 0.40
C SER A 59 -7.22 1.31 1.35
N PRO A 60 -8.21 0.46 1.02
CA PRO A 60 -9.22 0.08 1.98
C PRO A 60 -8.58 -0.73 3.11
N VAL A 61 -8.97 -0.46 4.34
CA VAL A 61 -8.66 -1.29 5.51
C VAL A 61 -9.87 -2.16 5.79
N VAL A 62 -9.66 -3.46 5.71
CA VAL A 62 -10.72 -4.46 5.83
C VAL A 62 -10.57 -5.19 7.15
N GLU A 63 -11.61 -5.19 7.96
CA GLU A 63 -11.71 -6.01 9.17
C GLU A 63 -12.23 -7.39 8.79
N TYR A 64 -11.57 -8.44 9.24
CA TYR A 64 -11.98 -9.82 9.03
C TYR A 64 -11.84 -10.62 10.32
N THR A 65 -12.59 -11.71 10.44
CA THR A 65 -12.63 -12.55 11.63
C THR A 65 -12.11 -13.95 11.30
N VAL A 66 -11.19 -14.45 12.12
CA VAL A 66 -10.70 -15.81 12.07
C VAL A 66 -10.73 -16.39 13.50
N ASP A 67 -11.36 -17.53 13.68
CA ASP A 67 -11.51 -18.20 14.99
C ASP A 67 -12.04 -17.27 16.08
N GLY A 68 -13.05 -16.45 15.75
CA GLY A 68 -13.68 -15.48 16.66
C GLY A 68 -12.85 -14.25 16.99
N LYS A 69 -11.64 -14.09 16.45
CA LYS A 69 -10.77 -12.93 16.66
C LYS A 69 -10.78 -12.02 15.43
N LYS A 70 -10.83 -10.71 15.66
CA LYS A 70 -10.83 -9.69 14.62
C LYS A 70 -9.42 -9.26 14.25
N TYR A 71 -9.18 -9.12 12.95
CA TYR A 71 -7.92 -8.69 12.36
C TYR A 71 -8.17 -7.67 11.27
N ASN A 72 -7.14 -6.89 10.93
CA ASN A 72 -7.22 -5.89 9.87
C ASN A 72 -6.19 -6.19 8.78
N ALA A 73 -6.62 -6.13 7.53
CA ALA A 73 -5.77 -6.18 6.37
C ALA A 73 -5.95 -4.94 5.50
N TYR A 74 -4.96 -4.62 4.69
CA TYR A 74 -5.05 -3.55 3.70
C TYR A 74 -4.27 -3.95 2.44
N ARG A 75 -4.55 -3.26 1.34
CA ARG A 75 -3.86 -3.51 0.09
C ARG A 75 -2.48 -2.85 0.10
N HIS A 76 -1.47 -3.58 -0.35
CA HIS A 76 -0.14 -3.06 -0.60
C HIS A 76 0.05 -2.80 -2.11
N TYR A 77 0.65 -1.67 -2.45
CA TYR A 77 1.04 -1.35 -3.82
C TYR A 77 2.55 -1.40 -3.94
N LYS A 78 3.06 -1.97 -5.03
CA LYS A 78 4.49 -1.99 -5.34
C LYS A 78 4.98 -0.63 -5.81
N LYS A 79 4.13 0.11 -6.54
CA LYS A 79 4.45 1.41 -7.11
C LYS A 79 3.27 2.35 -7.04
N ILE A 80 3.56 3.63 -6.86
CA ILE A 80 2.59 4.72 -6.96
C ILE A 80 3.03 5.60 -8.12
N VAL A 81 2.15 5.83 -9.08
CA VAL A 81 2.35 6.75 -10.21
C VAL A 81 1.35 7.85 -10.09
N SER A 82 1.82 9.07 -9.92
CA SER A 82 0.99 10.27 -9.85
C SER A 82 1.20 11.11 -11.10
N LYS A 83 0.09 11.56 -11.68
CA LYS A 83 0.07 12.59 -12.70
C LYS A 83 -0.75 13.76 -12.17
N ASN A 84 -0.16 14.94 -12.13
CA ASN A 84 -0.85 16.15 -11.75
C ASN A 84 -1.03 17.02 -13.01
N LYS A 85 -2.26 17.43 -13.26
CA LYS A 85 -2.60 18.36 -14.34
C LYS A 85 -3.08 19.66 -13.73
N TYR A 86 -2.50 20.76 -14.15
CA TYR A 86 -3.03 22.09 -13.89
C TYR A 86 -3.94 22.45 -15.07
N VAL A 87 -5.23 22.16 -14.93
CA VAL A 87 -6.22 22.46 -15.98
C VAL A 87 -7.15 23.57 -15.49
N LEU A 88 -7.40 24.52 -16.36
CA LEU A 88 -8.32 25.64 -16.11
C LEU A 88 -9.79 25.28 -16.39
N ASN A 89 -10.09 24.09 -16.89
CA ASN A 89 -11.44 23.66 -17.24
C ASN A 89 -12.04 22.82 -16.11
N ASN A 90 -13.25 23.17 -15.69
CA ASN A 90 -13.95 22.62 -14.52
C ASN A 90 -14.55 21.20 -14.69
N ASP A 91 -14.35 20.55 -15.85
CA ASP A 91 -15.02 19.28 -16.17
C ASP A 91 -14.20 18.02 -15.82
N GLU A 92 -12.95 18.16 -15.42
CA GLU A 92 -12.11 17.05 -15.01
C GLU A 92 -12.07 16.95 -13.48
N SER A 93 -12.23 15.74 -12.94
CA SER A 93 -12.11 15.42 -11.51
C SER A 93 -10.93 14.51 -11.22
N ASP A 94 -10.49 14.50 -9.97
CA ASP A 94 -9.50 13.53 -9.49
C ASP A 94 -9.99 12.10 -9.77
N SER A 95 -9.08 11.24 -10.18
CA SER A 95 -9.39 9.85 -10.46
C SER A 95 -8.22 8.93 -10.14
N PHE A 96 -8.48 7.66 -9.89
CA PHE A 96 -7.43 6.66 -9.77
C PHE A 96 -7.86 5.32 -10.34
N TYR A 97 -6.87 4.51 -10.70
CA TYR A 97 -7.05 3.12 -11.06
C TYR A 97 -5.86 2.27 -10.57
N ILE A 98 -6.05 0.97 -10.56
CA ILE A 98 -5.04 0.03 -10.08
C ILE A 98 -4.78 -0.99 -11.18
N GLN A 99 -3.53 -1.13 -11.56
CA GLN A 99 -3.07 -2.11 -12.54
C GLN A 99 -1.76 -2.75 -12.07
N ASP A 100 -1.67 -4.08 -12.10
CA ASP A 100 -0.45 -4.86 -11.76
C ASP A 100 0.23 -4.44 -10.45
N ASP A 101 -0.54 -4.31 -9.37
CA ASP A 101 -0.08 -3.81 -8.06
C ASP A 101 0.49 -2.37 -8.10
N THR A 102 0.27 -1.62 -9.19
CA THR A 102 0.61 -0.20 -9.31
C THR A 102 -0.65 0.63 -9.10
N PHE A 103 -0.55 1.62 -8.22
CA PHE A 103 -1.61 2.60 -7.99
C PHE A 103 -1.34 3.83 -8.86
N TYR A 104 -2.23 4.08 -9.79
CA TYR A 104 -2.19 5.26 -10.66
C TYR A 104 -3.19 6.28 -10.14
N ILE A 105 -2.74 7.51 -9.91
CA ILE A 105 -3.61 8.61 -9.51
C ILE A 105 -3.41 9.81 -10.43
N ASN A 106 -4.51 10.34 -10.92
CA ASN A 106 -4.57 11.58 -11.67
C ASN A 106 -5.20 12.63 -10.76
N THR A 107 -4.47 13.67 -10.47
CA THR A 107 -4.93 14.78 -9.61
C THR A 107 -5.01 16.05 -10.41
N ILE A 108 -6.01 16.88 -10.10
CA ILE A 108 -6.29 18.13 -10.80
C ILE A 108 -6.27 19.29 -9.82
N GLY A 109 -5.44 20.28 -10.11
CA GLY A 109 -5.28 21.46 -9.25
C GLY A 109 -4.53 21.18 -7.96
N VAL A 110 -4.92 21.86 -6.89
CA VAL A 110 -4.19 21.87 -5.61
C VAL A 110 -4.94 21.15 -4.47
N TYR A 111 -6.27 21.10 -4.54
CA TYR A 111 -7.11 20.50 -3.50
C TYR A 111 -7.66 19.16 -3.96
N HIS A 112 -7.32 18.10 -3.21
CA HIS A 112 -7.72 16.74 -3.53
C HIS A 112 -8.53 16.12 -2.41
N ASN A 113 -9.72 15.60 -2.72
CA ASN A 113 -10.55 14.89 -1.75
C ASN A 113 -10.35 13.37 -1.87
N TYR A 114 -9.23 12.87 -1.38
CA TYR A 114 -8.90 11.45 -1.38
C TYR A 114 -9.93 10.57 -0.65
N ARG A 115 -10.69 11.14 0.28
CA ARG A 115 -11.72 10.42 0.99
C ARG A 115 -12.90 10.11 0.09
N LEU A 116 -13.39 11.08 -0.67
CA LEU A 116 -14.47 10.86 -1.64
C LEU A 116 -14.10 9.81 -2.67
N LEU A 117 -12.88 9.88 -3.23
CA LEU A 117 -12.37 8.87 -4.15
C LEU A 117 -12.34 7.47 -3.54
N ALA A 118 -11.97 7.37 -2.26
CA ALA A 118 -11.96 6.09 -1.55
C ALA A 118 -13.37 5.55 -1.31
N GLU A 119 -14.30 6.40 -0.88
CA GLU A 119 -15.68 6.05 -0.60
C GLU A 119 -16.45 5.64 -1.87
N GLU A 120 -16.17 6.27 -3.00
CA GLU A 120 -16.74 5.91 -4.29
C GLU A 120 -16.29 4.51 -4.75
N LYS A 121 -15.00 4.20 -4.59
CA LYS A 121 -14.45 2.92 -5.04
C LYS A 121 -14.70 1.77 -4.08
N TRP A 122 -14.65 2.05 -2.77
CA TRP A 122 -14.83 1.08 -1.70
C TRP A 122 -15.72 1.67 -0.59
N PRO A 123 -17.03 1.71 -0.75
CA PRO A 123 -17.94 2.19 0.30
C PRO A 123 -17.67 1.47 1.64
N LEU A 124 -17.82 2.19 2.76
CA LEU A 124 -17.69 1.58 4.08
C LEU A 124 -18.70 0.45 4.23
N GLY A 125 -18.29 -0.67 4.82
CA GLY A 125 -19.11 -1.86 4.97
C GLY A 125 -19.10 -2.80 3.76
N THR A 126 -18.49 -2.41 2.62
CA THR A 126 -18.36 -3.31 1.46
C THR A 126 -17.52 -4.52 1.82
N GLU A 127 -17.98 -5.71 1.41
CA GLU A 127 -17.25 -6.95 1.57
C GLU A 127 -16.14 -7.06 0.53
N LEU A 128 -14.91 -7.32 0.99
CA LEU A 128 -13.76 -7.58 0.14
C LEU A 128 -13.06 -8.88 0.54
N PRO A 129 -12.49 -9.62 -0.43
CA PRO A 129 -11.71 -10.81 -0.13
C PRO A 129 -10.38 -10.44 0.54
N VAL A 130 -10.09 -11.12 1.64
CA VAL A 130 -8.83 -11.00 2.37
C VAL A 130 -8.12 -12.34 2.30
N PHE A 131 -6.88 -12.33 1.85
CA PHE A 131 -5.98 -13.48 1.88
C PHE A 131 -5.14 -13.41 3.14
N TYR A 132 -5.12 -14.48 3.92
CA TYR A 132 -4.41 -14.50 5.19
C TYR A 132 -3.62 -15.81 5.41
N ASN A 133 -2.66 -15.74 6.30
CA ASN A 133 -1.88 -16.91 6.72
C ASN A 133 -2.62 -17.65 7.85
N SER A 134 -3.07 -18.88 7.60
CA SER A 134 -3.80 -19.68 8.58
C SER A 134 -3.01 -19.93 9.88
N LYS A 135 -1.68 -19.99 9.80
CA LYS A 135 -0.80 -20.14 10.98
C LYS A 135 -0.60 -18.85 11.76
N ASN A 136 -0.78 -17.68 11.09
CA ASN A 136 -0.67 -16.36 11.70
C ASN A 136 -1.68 -15.41 11.08
N PRO A 137 -2.94 -15.38 11.55
CA PRO A 137 -4.00 -14.56 10.97
C PRO A 137 -3.75 -13.06 10.98
N LYS A 138 -2.78 -12.55 11.74
CA LYS A 138 -2.35 -11.14 11.65
C LYS A 138 -1.69 -10.78 10.33
N GLN A 139 -1.21 -11.78 9.60
CA GLN A 139 -0.64 -11.61 8.27
C GLN A 139 -1.74 -11.80 7.22
N GLY A 140 -2.24 -10.70 6.70
CA GLY A 140 -3.24 -10.70 5.66
C GLY A 140 -3.09 -9.50 4.74
N PHE A 141 -3.63 -9.62 3.54
CA PHE A 141 -3.71 -8.55 2.56
C PHE A 141 -5.02 -8.62 1.78
N VAL A 142 -5.47 -7.45 1.36
CA VAL A 142 -6.66 -7.32 0.51
C VAL A 142 -6.23 -7.43 -0.93
N GLU A 143 -6.81 -8.38 -1.67
CA GLU A 143 -6.53 -8.54 -3.08
C GLU A 143 -7.53 -7.75 -3.95
N LYS A 144 -7.17 -7.61 -5.22
CA LYS A 144 -7.93 -6.90 -6.23
C LYS A 144 -9.36 -7.42 -6.32
N VAL A 145 -10.32 -6.53 -6.14
CA VAL A 145 -11.68 -6.77 -6.65
C VAL A 145 -11.61 -6.55 -8.16
N VAL A 146 -11.93 -7.58 -8.91
CA VAL A 146 -12.07 -7.52 -10.38
C VAL A 146 -13.29 -6.68 -10.72
#